data_128268ddc019970d16869dc1f80ed413
#
_entry.id   128268ddc019970d16869dc1f80ed413
#
_cell.length_a   1.000
_cell.length_b   1.000
_cell.length_c   1.000
_cell.angle_alpha   90.00
_cell.angle_beta   90.00
_cell.angle_gamma   90.00
#
_symmetry.space_group_name_H-M   'P 1'
#
loop_
_entity.id
_entity.type
_entity.pdbx_description
1 polymer ?
#
loop_
_entity_poly.entity_id
_entity_poly.type
_entity_poly.pdbx_seq_one_letter_code
_entity_poly.pdbx_strand_id
1 'polypeptide(L)'
;MLKNVSDIANYFLTYEPISKQKLQQLCYLYSGWALALNRKTGLKCGVFVTSENGPINASLKVYLDSYEEDVIPMFEDELEDFTEQEYFVLNTVWNTYGSKSEEKLTKISINSEPYQQAFNYHGLNYPIDRYKMEIYFKNQKEDLCLG
;
A
#
# COMPACT_ATOMS: atom_id res chain seq x y z
N MET A 1 -18.45 -4.91 0.42
CA MET A 1 -18.42 -3.45 0.29
C MET A 1 -16.99 -2.97 0.09
N LEU A 2 -16.78 -2.04 -0.82
CA LEU A 2 -15.45 -1.49 -1.07
C LEU A 2 -14.99 -0.57 0.06
N LYS A 3 -13.69 -0.58 0.33
CA LYS A 3 -13.05 0.30 1.30
C LYS A 3 -12.31 1.43 0.58
N ASN A 4 -12.06 2.52 1.27
CA ASN A 4 -11.18 3.58 0.76
C ASN A 4 -9.73 3.22 1.06
N VAL A 5 -8.80 3.71 0.25
CA VAL A 5 -7.38 3.49 0.53
C VAL A 5 -7.00 4.13 1.88
N SER A 6 -7.66 5.24 2.24
CA SER A 6 -7.46 5.88 3.55
C SER A 6 -7.84 4.97 4.71
N ASP A 7 -8.81 4.06 4.53
CA ASP A 7 -9.17 3.10 5.59
C ASP A 7 -8.02 2.14 5.86
N ILE A 8 -7.32 1.74 4.81
CA ILE A 8 -6.13 0.89 4.92
C ILE A 8 -5.02 1.63 5.66
N ALA A 9 -4.76 2.88 5.27
CA ALA A 9 -3.77 3.72 5.93
C ALA A 9 -4.08 3.88 7.42
N ASN A 10 -5.35 4.13 7.75
CA ASN A 10 -5.77 4.30 9.15
C ASN A 10 -5.55 3.04 9.98
N TYR A 11 -5.70 1.86 9.38
CA TYR A 11 -5.37 0.63 10.08
C TYR A 11 -3.90 0.63 10.53
N PHE A 12 -2.98 0.96 9.63
CA PHE A 12 -1.56 1.02 9.97
C PHE A 12 -1.27 2.09 11.03
N LEU A 13 -2.00 3.19 10.98
CA LEU A 13 -1.85 4.28 11.97
C LEU A 13 -2.35 3.91 13.36
N THR A 14 -3.04 2.79 13.52
CA THR A 14 -3.39 2.32 14.87
C THR A 14 -2.18 1.85 15.66
N TYR A 15 -1.09 1.51 14.98
CA TYR A 15 0.13 1.01 15.63
C TYR A 15 1.06 2.13 16.09
N GLU A 16 1.24 3.16 15.26
CA GLU A 16 2.19 4.25 15.52
C GLU A 16 1.97 5.39 14.54
N PRO A 17 2.49 6.60 14.81
CA PRO A 17 2.53 7.66 13.80
C PRO A 17 3.41 7.24 12.63
N ILE A 18 3.00 7.57 11.40
CA ILE A 18 3.70 7.12 10.19
C ILE A 18 3.76 8.28 9.18
N SER A 19 4.88 8.40 8.47
CA SER A 19 5.03 9.42 7.43
C SER A 19 4.11 9.17 6.24
N LYS A 20 3.75 10.24 5.55
CA LYS A 20 2.92 10.16 4.34
C LYS A 20 3.53 9.23 3.30
N GLN A 21 4.84 9.34 3.10
CA GLN A 21 5.56 8.49 2.12
C GLN A 21 5.48 7.01 2.51
N LYS A 22 5.72 6.67 3.78
CA LYS A 22 5.65 5.30 4.23
C LYS A 22 4.23 4.74 4.12
N LEU A 23 3.22 5.55 4.41
CA LEU A 23 1.82 5.13 4.27
C LEU A 23 1.48 4.79 2.81
N GLN A 24 1.95 5.58 1.85
CA GLN A 24 1.73 5.28 0.44
C GLN A 24 2.34 3.93 0.07
N GLN A 25 3.55 3.64 0.57
CA GLN A 25 4.23 2.38 0.26
C GLN A 25 3.53 1.19 0.92
N LEU A 26 3.12 1.33 2.19
CA LEU A 26 2.37 0.28 2.87
C LEU A 26 1.07 -0.04 2.15
N CYS A 27 0.36 0.99 1.67
CA CYS A 27 -0.88 0.79 0.94
C CYS A 27 -0.67 0.16 -0.44
N TYR A 28 0.42 0.49 -1.11
CA TYR A 28 0.80 -0.19 -2.36
C TYR A 28 1.06 -1.67 -2.10
N LEU A 29 1.83 -1.98 -1.07
CA LEU A 29 2.13 -3.36 -0.70
C LEU A 29 0.87 -4.11 -0.27
N TYR A 30 -0.02 -3.45 0.48
CA TYR A 30 -1.32 -4.04 0.78
C TYR A 30 -2.07 -4.43 -0.49
N SER A 31 -2.14 -3.52 -1.46
CA SER A 31 -2.85 -3.77 -2.72
C SER A 31 -2.25 -4.95 -3.48
N GLY A 32 -0.92 -5.02 -3.56
CA GLY A 32 -0.24 -6.13 -4.21
C GLY A 32 -0.54 -7.46 -3.55
N TRP A 33 -0.45 -7.52 -2.22
CA TRP A 33 -0.72 -8.76 -1.50
C TRP A 33 -2.20 -9.14 -1.49
N ALA A 34 -3.10 -8.15 -1.45
CA ALA A 34 -4.53 -8.43 -1.57
C ALA A 34 -4.84 -9.08 -2.93
N LEU A 35 -4.24 -8.58 -4.00
CA LEU A 35 -4.38 -9.19 -5.33
C LEU A 35 -3.81 -10.61 -5.34
N ALA A 36 -2.64 -10.82 -4.76
CA ALA A 36 -1.99 -12.13 -4.75
C ALA A 36 -2.75 -13.16 -3.93
N LEU A 37 -3.30 -12.75 -2.79
CA LEU A 37 -3.93 -13.66 -1.83
C LEU A 37 -5.44 -13.78 -2.03
N ASN A 38 -6.11 -12.70 -2.44
CA ASN A 38 -7.57 -12.63 -2.53
C ASN A 38 -8.06 -12.33 -3.96
N ARG A 39 -7.18 -12.12 -4.92
CA ARG A 39 -7.46 -11.78 -6.31
C ARG A 39 -8.17 -10.45 -6.52
N LYS A 40 -8.36 -9.66 -5.48
CA LYS A 40 -9.00 -8.34 -5.54
C LYS A 40 -8.47 -7.48 -4.41
N THR A 41 -8.45 -6.17 -4.61
CA THR A 41 -8.05 -5.24 -3.56
C THR A 41 -9.21 -4.86 -2.65
N GLY A 42 -10.43 -4.88 -3.18
CA GLY A 42 -11.59 -4.39 -2.45
C GLY A 42 -11.57 -2.88 -2.22
N LEU A 43 -10.82 -2.13 -3.02
CA LEU A 43 -10.61 -0.69 -2.82
C LEU A 43 -11.30 0.15 -3.88
N LYS A 44 -11.92 1.25 -3.43
CA LYS A 44 -12.39 2.32 -4.31
C LYS A 44 -11.18 3.16 -4.73
N CYS A 45 -11.14 3.55 -6.00
CA CYS A 45 -10.06 4.41 -6.51
C CYS A 45 -8.68 3.85 -6.12
N GLY A 46 -8.53 2.53 -6.22
CA GLY A 46 -7.36 1.82 -5.73
C GLY A 46 -6.19 1.76 -6.71
N VAL A 47 -6.21 2.55 -7.78
CA VAL A 47 -5.13 2.57 -8.76
C VAL A 47 -3.92 3.30 -8.20
N PHE A 48 -2.75 2.68 -8.31
CA PHE A 48 -1.48 3.32 -8.01
C PHE A 48 -0.80 3.74 -9.31
N VAL A 49 -0.12 4.88 -9.26
CA VAL A 49 0.60 5.42 -10.43
C VAL A 49 2.07 5.61 -10.06
N THR A 50 2.92 5.66 -11.08
CA THR A 50 4.35 5.91 -10.90
C THR A 50 4.61 7.36 -10.48
N SER A 51 5.61 7.55 -9.63
CA SER A 51 6.12 8.87 -9.25
C SER A 51 7.62 8.78 -9.01
N GLU A 52 8.27 9.92 -8.80
CA GLU A 52 9.70 9.94 -8.50
C GLU A 52 10.05 9.19 -7.23
N ASN A 53 9.11 9.12 -6.29
CA ASN A 53 9.32 8.48 -4.98
C ASN A 53 8.59 7.14 -4.86
N GLY A 54 8.32 6.48 -5.98
CA GLY A 54 7.65 5.19 -5.98
C GLY A 54 6.18 5.30 -6.30
N PRO A 55 5.44 4.22 -6.09
CA PRO A 55 4.00 4.21 -6.38
C PRO A 55 3.24 5.13 -5.42
N ILE A 56 2.26 5.85 -5.96
CA ILE A 56 1.35 6.66 -5.16
C ILE A 56 -0.09 6.43 -5.60
N ASN A 57 -1.00 6.58 -4.66
CA ASN A 57 -2.43 6.56 -4.91
C ASN A 57 -2.96 7.99 -4.74
N ALA A 58 -3.61 8.52 -5.78
CA ALA A 58 -4.06 9.92 -5.78
C ALA A 58 -5.12 10.20 -4.70
N SER A 59 -6.05 9.27 -4.50
CA SER A 59 -7.08 9.43 -3.48
C SER A 59 -6.48 9.48 -2.08
N LEU A 60 -5.51 8.61 -1.81
CA LEU A 60 -4.80 8.61 -0.53
C LEU A 60 -4.01 9.90 -0.37
N LYS A 61 -3.36 10.37 -1.42
CA LYS A 61 -2.59 11.62 -1.37
C LYS A 61 -3.47 12.79 -0.94
N VAL A 62 -4.67 12.91 -1.49
CA VAL A 62 -5.63 13.96 -1.11
C VAL A 62 -5.94 13.86 0.38
N TYR A 63 -6.22 12.66 0.87
CA TYR A 63 -6.51 12.43 2.28
C TYR A 63 -5.34 12.83 3.18
N LEU A 64 -4.13 12.39 2.83
CA LEU A 64 -2.94 12.67 3.64
C LEU A 64 -2.56 14.16 3.59
N ASP A 65 -2.79 14.83 2.47
CA ASP A 65 -2.47 16.24 2.33
C ASP A 65 -3.39 17.14 3.15
N SER A 66 -4.49 16.60 3.70
CA SER A 66 -5.31 17.36 4.67
C SER A 66 -4.57 17.58 6.01
N TYR A 67 -3.50 16.81 6.24
CA TYR A 67 -2.63 17.03 7.39
C TYR A 67 -1.46 17.93 6.97
N GLU A 68 -1.15 18.93 7.76
CA GLU A 68 -0.02 19.83 7.46
C GLU A 68 1.33 19.16 7.67
N GLU A 69 1.40 18.27 8.65
CA GLU A 69 2.65 17.62 9.03
C GLU A 69 2.94 16.41 8.13
N ASP A 70 4.22 16.14 7.92
CA ASP A 70 4.65 15.00 7.12
C ASP A 70 4.37 13.66 7.81
N VAL A 71 4.51 13.61 9.14
CA VAL A 71 4.21 12.41 9.92
C VAL A 71 2.77 12.50 10.42
N ILE A 72 1.96 11.53 10.02
CA ILE A 72 0.55 11.49 10.38
C ILE A 72 0.42 10.90 11.80
N PRO A 73 -0.39 11.50 12.67
CA PRO A 73 -0.55 10.98 14.03
C PRO A 73 -1.31 9.66 14.07
N MET A 74 -1.24 8.97 15.21
CA MET A 74 -1.99 7.73 15.40
C MET A 74 -3.47 7.95 15.13
N PHE A 75 -4.09 6.95 14.54
CA PHE A 75 -5.53 6.94 14.31
C PHE A 75 -6.20 6.38 15.56
N GLU A 76 -7.01 7.17 16.20
CA GLU A 76 -7.66 6.82 17.47
C GLU A 76 -9.18 6.67 17.35
N ASP A 77 -9.72 6.93 16.17
CA ASP A 77 -11.15 6.76 15.91
C ASP A 77 -11.49 5.31 15.59
N GLU A 78 -12.76 5.05 15.34
CA GLU A 78 -13.24 3.71 15.00
C GLU A 78 -12.85 3.35 13.56
N LEU A 79 -12.21 2.19 13.39
CA LEU A 79 -11.86 1.68 12.07
C LEU A 79 -13.09 1.16 11.32
N GLU A 80 -13.00 1.14 9.99
CA GLU A 80 -13.98 0.46 9.15
C GLU A 80 -14.01 -1.03 9.48
N ASP A 81 -15.14 -1.65 9.18
CA ASP A 81 -15.36 -3.07 9.45
C ASP A 81 -14.76 -3.91 8.31
N PHE A 82 -13.54 -4.39 8.52
CA PHE A 82 -12.85 -5.21 7.53
C PHE A 82 -13.30 -6.66 7.60
N THR A 83 -13.27 -7.34 6.45
CA THR A 83 -13.51 -8.79 6.40
C THR A 83 -12.31 -9.54 6.99
N GLU A 84 -12.50 -10.83 7.30
CA GLU A 84 -11.40 -11.67 7.79
C GLU A 84 -10.25 -11.72 6.78
N GLN A 85 -10.56 -11.79 5.50
CA GLN A 85 -9.54 -11.81 4.44
C GLN A 85 -8.77 -10.49 4.40
N GLU A 86 -9.46 -9.37 4.55
CA GLU A 86 -8.81 -8.07 4.61
C GLU A 86 -7.92 -7.95 5.84
N TYR A 87 -8.40 -8.37 7.01
CA TYR A 87 -7.58 -8.37 8.23
C TYR A 87 -6.35 -9.24 8.08
N PHE A 88 -6.48 -10.39 7.45
CA PHE A 88 -5.32 -11.26 7.23
C PHE A 88 -4.23 -10.54 6.42
N VAL A 89 -4.61 -9.86 5.34
CA VAL A 89 -3.64 -9.12 4.53
C VAL A 89 -3.06 -7.94 5.30
N LEU A 90 -3.91 -7.18 6.00
CA LEU A 90 -3.46 -6.05 6.82
C LEU A 90 -2.42 -6.49 7.86
N ASN A 91 -2.72 -7.55 8.60
CA ASN A 91 -1.81 -8.08 9.61
C ASN A 91 -0.51 -8.58 9.00
N THR A 92 -0.61 -9.28 7.87
CA THR A 92 0.55 -9.83 7.19
C THR A 92 1.47 -8.72 6.67
N VAL A 93 0.90 -7.68 6.07
CA VAL A 93 1.67 -6.53 5.58
C VAL A 93 2.35 -5.82 6.75
N TRP A 94 1.64 -5.58 7.84
CA TRP A 94 2.26 -4.94 9.00
C TRP A 94 3.38 -5.77 9.59
N ASN A 95 3.17 -7.08 9.76
CA ASN A 95 4.19 -7.97 10.30
C ASN A 95 5.43 -8.05 9.40
N THR A 96 5.24 -7.96 8.10
CA THR A 96 6.35 -8.05 7.14
C THR A 96 7.09 -6.73 6.99
N TYR A 97 6.36 -5.61 6.91
CA TYR A 97 6.93 -4.33 6.49
C TYR A 97 6.86 -3.22 7.54
N GLY A 98 6.02 -3.35 8.56
CA GLY A 98 5.74 -2.25 9.50
C GLY A 98 6.96 -1.69 10.21
N SER A 99 7.94 -2.53 10.51
CA SER A 99 9.17 -2.11 11.18
C SER A 99 10.24 -1.55 10.24
N LYS A 100 10.02 -1.63 8.93
CA LYS A 100 11.00 -1.15 7.96
C LYS A 100 10.90 0.36 7.80
N SER A 101 12.04 1.00 7.49
CA SER A 101 12.08 2.44 7.29
C SER A 101 11.36 2.86 6.02
N GLU A 102 10.98 4.13 5.96
CA GLU A 102 10.41 4.74 4.77
C GLU A 102 11.31 4.50 3.54
N GLU A 103 12.62 4.70 3.69
CA GLU A 103 13.57 4.51 2.61
C GLU A 103 13.58 3.08 2.11
N LYS A 104 13.57 2.12 3.02
CA LYS A 104 13.59 0.70 2.66
C LYS A 104 12.29 0.30 1.95
N LEU A 105 11.15 0.75 2.44
CA LEU A 105 9.87 0.47 1.80
C LEU A 105 9.78 1.09 0.41
N THR A 106 10.28 2.30 0.25
CA THR A 106 10.33 2.97 -1.05
C THR A 106 11.15 2.13 -2.05
N LYS A 107 12.31 1.63 -1.62
CA LYS A 107 13.13 0.76 -2.47
C LYS A 107 12.42 -0.54 -2.84
N ILE A 108 11.76 -1.16 -1.88
CA ILE A 108 11.01 -2.41 -2.14
C ILE A 108 9.94 -2.15 -3.20
N SER A 109 9.19 -1.05 -3.08
CA SER A 109 8.13 -0.71 -4.03
C SER A 109 8.68 -0.36 -5.41
N ILE A 110 9.73 0.46 -5.47
CA ILE A 110 10.37 0.86 -6.73
C ILE A 110 10.97 -0.35 -7.45
N ASN A 111 11.52 -1.30 -6.69
CA ASN A 111 12.15 -2.49 -7.28
C ASN A 111 11.13 -3.56 -7.67
N SER A 112 9.85 -3.37 -7.36
CA SER A 112 8.84 -4.32 -7.81
C SER A 112 8.69 -4.24 -9.33
N GLU A 113 8.60 -5.39 -9.97
CA GLU A 113 8.53 -5.46 -11.44
C GLU A 113 7.36 -4.67 -12.04
N PRO A 114 6.15 -4.71 -11.46
CA PRO A 114 5.04 -3.91 -12.00
C PRO A 114 5.34 -2.42 -12.04
N TYR A 115 5.99 -1.88 -11.00
CA TYR A 115 6.41 -0.49 -10.98
C TYR A 115 7.49 -0.23 -12.05
N GLN A 116 8.51 -1.09 -12.10
CA GLN A 116 9.62 -0.96 -13.05
C GLN A 116 9.12 -0.94 -14.51
N GLN A 117 8.19 -1.82 -14.84
CA GLN A 117 7.64 -1.86 -16.18
C GLN A 117 6.87 -0.59 -16.52
N ALA A 118 6.01 -0.13 -15.60
CA ALA A 118 5.24 1.08 -15.82
C ALA A 118 6.16 2.30 -15.98
N PHE A 119 7.13 2.44 -15.10
CA PHE A 119 8.04 3.59 -15.10
C PHE A 119 8.95 3.58 -16.32
N ASN A 120 9.58 2.45 -16.63
CA ASN A 120 10.56 2.37 -17.72
C ASN A 120 9.93 2.55 -19.10
N TYR A 121 8.70 2.11 -19.29
CA TYR A 121 8.04 2.23 -20.61
C TYR A 121 7.20 3.49 -20.74
N HIS A 122 6.69 4.04 -19.65
CA HIS A 122 5.72 5.13 -19.71
C HIS A 122 6.08 6.36 -18.86
N GLY A 123 7.10 6.26 -18.02
CA GLY A 123 7.53 7.39 -17.18
C GLY A 123 6.63 7.63 -15.96
N LEU A 124 6.50 8.91 -15.60
CA LEU A 124 5.76 9.33 -14.40
C LEU A 124 4.25 9.34 -14.63
N ASN A 125 3.50 9.23 -13.54
CA ASN A 125 2.02 9.34 -13.52
C ASN A 125 1.32 8.28 -14.37
N TYR A 126 1.93 7.12 -14.52
CA TYR A 126 1.35 6.03 -15.31
C TYR A 126 0.76 4.96 -14.39
N PRO A 127 -0.46 4.47 -14.69
CA PRO A 127 -1.08 3.44 -13.85
C PRO A 127 -0.27 2.14 -13.84
N ILE A 128 -0.07 1.61 -12.63
CA ILE A 128 0.61 0.33 -12.46
C ILE A 128 -0.41 -0.79 -12.69
N ASP A 129 -0.08 -1.73 -13.54
CA ASP A 129 -0.97 -2.79 -13.98
C ASP A 129 -1.28 -3.76 -12.84
N ARG A 130 -2.56 -3.90 -12.50
CA ARG A 130 -3.00 -4.74 -11.38
C ARG A 130 -2.75 -6.22 -11.62
N TYR A 131 -2.91 -6.69 -12.86
CA TYR A 131 -2.66 -8.07 -13.20
C TYR A 131 -1.17 -8.42 -13.01
N LYS A 132 -0.29 -7.53 -13.43
CA LYS A 132 1.15 -7.69 -13.20
C LYS A 132 1.50 -7.67 -11.72
N MET A 133 0.81 -6.83 -10.93
CA MET A 133 0.98 -6.84 -9.49
C MET A 133 0.59 -8.18 -8.89
N GLU A 134 -0.53 -8.74 -9.30
CA GLU A 134 -0.98 -10.04 -8.81
C GLU A 134 0.07 -11.12 -9.05
N ILE A 135 0.57 -11.21 -10.28
CA ILE A 135 1.59 -12.21 -10.65
C ILE A 135 2.87 -12.00 -9.86
N TYR A 136 3.35 -10.76 -9.79
CA TYR A 136 4.60 -10.45 -9.10
C TYR A 136 4.54 -10.84 -7.62
N PHE A 137 3.50 -10.41 -6.92
CA PHE A 137 3.40 -10.67 -5.48
C PHE A 137 3.15 -12.15 -5.19
N LYS A 138 2.42 -12.87 -6.04
CA LYS A 138 2.30 -14.32 -5.90
C LYS A 138 3.65 -15.02 -5.89
N ASN A 139 4.60 -14.51 -6.67
CA ASN A 139 5.94 -15.09 -6.75
C ASN A 139 6.84 -14.66 -5.59
N GLN A 140 6.38 -13.75 -4.72
CA GLN A 140 7.13 -13.25 -3.57
C GLN A 140 6.61 -13.79 -2.24
N LYS A 141 5.76 -14.81 -2.24
CA LYS A 141 5.13 -15.30 -1.00
C LYS A 141 6.10 -15.71 0.10
N GLU A 142 7.31 -16.12 -0.26
CA GLU A 142 8.34 -16.51 0.69
C GLU A 142 8.78 -15.34 1.58
N ASP A 143 8.58 -14.09 1.12
CA ASP A 143 8.99 -12.91 1.86
C ASP A 143 8.02 -12.51 2.96
N LEU A 144 6.84 -13.15 3.04
CA LEU A 144 5.82 -12.78 4.01
C LEU A 144 6.09 -13.32 5.41
N CYS A 145 5.83 -12.46 6.40
CA CYS A 145 5.82 -12.83 7.81
C CYS A 145 4.38 -13.09 8.24
N LEU A 146 4.02 -14.37 8.34
CA LEU A 146 2.64 -14.80 8.58
C LEU A 146 2.24 -14.90 10.06
N GLY A 147 3.02 -14.44 10.92
CA GLY A 147 2.67 -14.60 12.29
C GLY A 147 3.06 -13.50 13.16
#